data_793a1137d338a18447f155c2e6dc0132
#
_entry.id   793a1137d338a18447f155c2e6dc0132
#
_cell.length_a   1.000
_cell.length_b   1.000
_cell.length_c   1.000
_cell.angle_alpha   90.00
_cell.angle_beta   90.00
_cell.angle_gamma   90.00
#
_symmetry.space_group_name_H-M   'P 1'
#
loop_
_entity.id
_entity.type
_entity.pdbx_description
1 polymer ?
#
loop_
_entity_poly.entity_id
_entity_poly.type
_entity_poly.pdbx_seq_one_letter_code
_entity_poly.pdbx_strand_id
1 'polypeptide(L)'
;DAALEAGASHAINSKDEDAAARIHSITGGVSAVIDFVGSDLSTGFATNLLRKGGRYIIVGLYGGELNHPLPMMVLMERNIQGSYVGSLSNMKELMSLVKEDKIDPIPVEKRHASEANQTLIDLKEGKILGRAALMHD
;
A
#
# COMPACT_ATOMS: atom_id res chain seq x y z
N ASP A 1 11.33 4.90 -7.53
CA ASP A 1 11.36 4.43 -8.91
C ASP A 1 10.72 3.04 -9.09
N ALA A 2 10.86 2.10 -8.12
CA ALA A 2 10.28 0.76 -8.20
C ALA A 2 8.77 0.73 -8.51
N ALA A 3 8.00 1.70 -8.03
CA ALA A 3 6.57 1.78 -8.33
C ALA A 3 6.30 2.11 -9.81
N LEU A 4 7.11 2.97 -10.41
CA LEU A 4 7.02 3.29 -11.84
C LEU A 4 7.44 2.09 -12.70
N GLU A 5 8.51 1.40 -12.31
CA GLU A 5 8.98 0.16 -12.96
C GLU A 5 7.91 -0.94 -12.89
N ALA A 6 7.14 -1.01 -11.79
CA ALA A 6 6.02 -1.92 -11.63
C ALA A 6 4.71 -1.47 -12.34
N GLY A 7 4.77 -0.41 -13.16
CA GLY A 7 3.64 0.04 -13.99
C GLY A 7 2.76 1.14 -13.39
N ALA A 8 3.15 1.77 -12.27
CA ALA A 8 2.43 2.91 -11.75
C ALA A 8 2.59 4.12 -12.68
N SER A 9 1.51 4.86 -12.93
CA SER A 9 1.56 6.09 -13.75
C SER A 9 2.31 7.23 -13.04
N HIS A 10 2.27 7.25 -11.71
CA HIS A 10 2.94 8.24 -10.87
C HIS A 10 3.45 7.59 -9.59
N ALA A 11 4.59 8.07 -9.08
CA ALA A 11 5.13 7.70 -7.78
C ALA A 11 5.40 8.98 -6.98
N ILE A 12 4.76 9.09 -5.81
CA ILE A 12 4.85 10.25 -4.94
C ILE A 12 5.16 9.76 -3.54
N ASN A 13 6.20 10.30 -2.93
CA ASN A 13 6.51 9.98 -1.54
C ASN A 13 5.50 10.70 -0.63
N SER A 14 4.71 9.95 0.11
CA SER A 14 3.69 10.49 1.02
C SER A 14 4.26 11.31 2.19
N LYS A 15 5.57 11.27 2.40
CA LYS A 15 6.27 12.07 3.42
C LYS A 15 6.65 13.47 2.92
N ASP A 16 6.55 13.74 1.61
CA ASP A 16 6.81 15.06 1.06
C ASP A 16 5.70 16.01 1.48
N GLU A 17 6.04 17.24 1.88
CA GLU A 17 5.08 18.24 2.37
C GLU A 17 4.01 18.59 1.32
N ASP A 18 4.37 18.55 0.04
CA ASP A 18 3.48 18.86 -1.07
C ASP A 18 2.79 17.64 -1.69
N ALA A 19 2.99 16.43 -1.15
CA ALA A 19 2.50 15.17 -1.73
C ALA A 19 0.99 15.20 -2.05
N ALA A 20 0.17 15.65 -1.10
CA ALA A 20 -1.27 15.74 -1.28
C ALA A 20 -1.65 16.74 -2.39
N ALA A 21 -1.00 17.91 -2.41
CA ALA A 21 -1.24 18.93 -3.42
C ALA A 21 -0.87 18.42 -4.83
N ARG A 22 0.24 17.70 -4.97
CA ARG A 22 0.66 17.08 -6.23
C ARG A 22 -0.36 16.05 -6.70
N ILE A 23 -0.85 15.17 -5.82
CA ILE A 23 -1.88 14.20 -6.17
C ILE A 23 -3.16 14.90 -6.61
N HIS A 24 -3.59 15.93 -5.88
CA HIS A 24 -4.76 16.70 -6.26
C HIS A 24 -4.60 17.44 -7.61
N SER A 25 -3.42 17.98 -7.88
CA SER A 25 -3.16 18.64 -9.19
C SER A 25 -3.24 17.68 -10.38
N ILE A 26 -2.86 16.41 -10.17
CA ILE A 26 -2.89 15.36 -11.20
C ILE A 26 -4.30 14.79 -11.38
N THR A 27 -5.04 14.60 -10.27
CA THR A 27 -6.25 13.77 -10.26
C THR A 27 -7.54 14.54 -10.00
N GLY A 28 -7.48 15.74 -9.44
CA GLY A 28 -8.64 16.46 -8.91
C GLY A 28 -9.28 15.79 -7.68
N GLY A 29 -8.56 14.86 -7.06
CA GLY A 29 -9.04 13.97 -6.00
C GLY A 29 -9.26 12.55 -6.51
N VAL A 30 -8.83 11.56 -5.71
CA VAL A 30 -8.85 10.16 -6.14
C VAL A 30 -10.20 9.48 -5.86
N SER A 31 -10.59 8.53 -6.69
CA SER A 31 -11.83 7.74 -6.53
C SER A 31 -11.70 6.69 -5.43
N ALA A 32 -10.49 6.16 -5.24
CA ALA A 32 -10.21 5.16 -4.23
C ALA A 32 -8.77 5.27 -3.73
N VAL A 33 -8.57 4.92 -2.47
CA VAL A 33 -7.25 4.69 -1.87
C VAL A 33 -7.23 3.29 -1.31
N ILE A 34 -6.18 2.53 -1.60
CA ILE A 34 -5.88 1.24 -0.98
C ILE A 34 -4.66 1.43 -0.10
N ASP A 35 -4.83 1.28 1.20
CA ASP A 35 -3.79 1.52 2.21
C ASP A 35 -3.22 0.20 2.71
N PHE A 36 -2.00 -0.11 2.31
CA PHE A 36 -1.27 -1.29 2.75
C PHE A 36 -0.47 -1.09 4.04
N VAL A 37 -0.55 0.10 4.66
CA VAL A 37 0.10 0.42 5.93
C VAL A 37 -0.88 0.32 7.09
N GLY A 38 -1.97 1.09 7.09
CA GLY A 38 -2.98 1.10 8.14
C GLY A 38 -2.46 1.77 9.42
N SER A 39 -1.98 3.01 9.32
CA SER A 39 -1.53 3.84 10.44
C SER A 39 -2.34 5.15 10.51
N ASP A 40 -2.27 5.87 11.64
CA ASP A 40 -2.91 7.19 11.77
C ASP A 40 -2.49 8.14 10.66
N LEU A 41 -1.18 8.15 10.32
CA LEU A 41 -0.63 9.02 9.28
C LEU A 41 -1.16 8.65 7.89
N SER A 42 -1.15 7.35 7.54
CA SER A 42 -1.66 6.91 6.23
C SER A 42 -3.16 7.11 6.11
N THR A 43 -3.93 6.92 7.19
CA THR A 43 -5.37 7.15 7.24
C THR A 43 -5.72 8.63 7.03
N GLY A 44 -5.02 9.53 7.73
CA GLY A 44 -5.20 10.97 7.58
C GLY A 44 -4.87 11.43 6.17
N PHE A 45 -3.76 10.96 5.60
CA PHE A 45 -3.36 11.24 4.23
C PHE A 45 -4.39 10.71 3.22
N ALA A 46 -4.79 9.44 3.33
CA ALA A 46 -5.75 8.79 2.45
C ALA A 46 -7.10 9.50 2.38
N THR A 47 -7.66 9.85 3.56
CA THR A 47 -8.97 10.49 3.63
C THR A 47 -8.97 11.91 3.03
N ASN A 48 -7.85 12.62 3.09
CA ASN A 48 -7.72 13.94 2.48
C ASN A 48 -7.62 13.91 0.96
N LEU A 49 -7.19 12.80 0.37
CA LEU A 49 -7.06 12.65 -1.08
C LEU A 49 -8.37 12.29 -1.77
N LEU A 50 -9.34 11.73 -1.06
CA LEU A 50 -10.58 11.23 -1.65
C LEU A 50 -11.47 12.37 -2.14
N ARG A 51 -11.93 12.26 -3.39
CA ARG A 51 -13.05 13.06 -3.90
C ARG A 51 -14.37 12.65 -3.23
N LYS A 52 -15.42 13.42 -3.47
CA LYS A 52 -16.79 13.05 -3.06
C LYS A 52 -17.18 11.69 -3.65
N GLY A 53 -17.80 10.83 -2.83
CA GLY A 53 -18.14 9.44 -3.21
C GLY A 53 -16.94 8.48 -3.25
N GLY A 54 -15.76 8.93 -2.80
CA GLY A 54 -14.54 8.13 -2.83
C GLY A 54 -14.53 7.00 -1.79
N ARG A 55 -13.71 5.97 -2.05
CA ARG A 55 -13.55 4.78 -1.19
C ARG A 55 -12.17 4.75 -0.55
N TYR A 56 -12.12 4.46 0.74
CA TYR A 56 -10.89 4.15 1.45
C TYR A 56 -10.90 2.69 1.88
N ILE A 57 -9.94 1.91 1.39
CA ILE A 57 -9.81 0.47 1.65
C ILE A 57 -8.54 0.24 2.47
N ILE A 58 -8.71 -0.24 3.69
CA ILE A 58 -7.63 -0.50 4.65
C ILE A 58 -7.27 -1.97 4.58
N VAL A 59 -6.03 -2.25 4.19
CA VAL A 59 -5.44 -3.60 4.08
C VAL A 59 -4.34 -3.80 5.13
N GLY A 60 -3.57 -2.75 5.42
CA GLY A 60 -2.46 -2.77 6.36
C GLY A 60 -2.90 -2.94 7.81
N LEU A 61 -2.04 -3.59 8.61
CA LEU A 61 -2.26 -3.89 10.03
C LEU A 61 -1.15 -3.29 10.91
N TYR A 62 -0.57 -2.16 10.51
CA TYR A 62 0.50 -1.53 11.28
C TYR A 62 0.03 -1.12 12.69
N GLY A 63 -1.21 -0.71 12.80
CA GLY A 63 -1.83 -0.21 14.03
C GLY A 63 -2.05 1.29 14.00
N GLY A 64 -3.18 1.72 14.53
CA GLY A 64 -3.62 3.09 14.54
C GLY A 64 -5.13 3.20 14.71
N GLU A 65 -5.63 4.42 14.80
CA GLU A 65 -7.05 4.70 14.95
C GLU A 65 -7.56 5.55 13.77
N LEU A 66 -8.78 5.28 13.38
CA LEU A 66 -9.47 6.11 12.38
C LEU A 66 -10.13 7.29 13.07
N ASN A 67 -9.46 8.43 13.11
CA ASN A 67 -10.06 9.67 13.60
C ASN A 67 -10.60 10.50 12.41
N HIS A 68 -11.89 10.37 12.14
CA HIS A 68 -12.53 11.05 11.02
C HIS A 68 -13.84 11.75 11.47
N PRO A 69 -14.00 13.06 11.23
CA PRO A 69 -15.21 13.79 11.62
C PRO A 69 -16.44 13.22 10.91
N LEU A 70 -17.44 12.79 11.68
CA LEU A 70 -18.67 12.22 11.12
C LEU A 70 -19.38 13.13 10.10
N PRO A 71 -19.47 14.47 10.27
CA PRO A 71 -20.05 15.33 9.23
C PRO A 71 -19.37 15.20 7.89
N MET A 72 -18.03 14.98 7.85
CA MET A 72 -17.28 14.78 6.62
C MET A 72 -17.60 13.47 5.94
N MET A 73 -17.95 12.41 6.70
CA MET A 73 -18.44 11.16 6.12
C MET A 73 -19.71 11.39 5.30
N VAL A 74 -20.63 12.16 5.86
CA VAL A 74 -21.93 12.46 5.22
C VAL A 74 -21.76 13.41 4.04
N LEU A 75 -21.10 14.55 4.24
CA LEU A 75 -20.94 15.58 3.21
C LEU A 75 -20.16 15.09 2.00
N MET A 76 -19.15 14.26 2.24
CA MET A 76 -18.29 13.70 1.19
C MET A 76 -18.74 12.33 0.69
N GLU A 77 -19.83 11.79 1.24
CA GLU A 77 -20.36 10.45 0.85
C GLU A 77 -19.27 9.37 0.84
N ARG A 78 -18.38 9.40 1.84
CA ARG A 78 -17.20 8.52 1.90
C ARG A 78 -17.58 7.10 2.27
N ASN A 79 -16.91 6.14 1.67
CA ASN A 79 -16.97 4.73 2.02
C ASN A 79 -15.63 4.28 2.59
N ILE A 80 -15.63 3.71 3.80
CA ILE A 80 -14.43 3.17 4.46
C ILE A 80 -14.65 1.70 4.71
N GLN A 81 -13.72 0.88 4.24
CA GLN A 81 -13.84 -0.58 4.27
C GLN A 81 -12.52 -1.23 4.65
N GLY A 82 -12.57 -2.18 5.57
CA GLY A 82 -11.46 -3.09 5.82
C GLY A 82 -11.41 -4.21 4.77
N SER A 83 -10.20 -4.67 4.43
CA SER A 83 -9.99 -5.83 3.57
C SER A 83 -8.93 -6.72 4.21
N TYR A 84 -9.30 -7.95 4.54
CA TYR A 84 -8.42 -8.90 5.20
C TYR A 84 -8.13 -10.10 4.31
N VAL A 85 -6.84 -10.29 4.00
CA VAL A 85 -6.30 -11.38 3.19
C VAL A 85 -7.12 -11.73 1.94
N GLY A 86 -7.09 -12.96 1.50
CA GLY A 86 -7.84 -13.45 0.36
C GLY A 86 -8.33 -14.88 0.56
N SER A 87 -9.29 -15.29 -0.22
CA SER A 87 -9.79 -16.67 -0.25
C SER A 87 -8.89 -17.58 -1.09
N LEU A 88 -9.11 -18.90 -1.01
CA LEU A 88 -8.45 -19.86 -1.91
C LEU A 88 -8.73 -19.56 -3.39
N SER A 89 -9.93 -19.08 -3.73
CA SER A 89 -10.25 -18.68 -5.09
C SER A 89 -9.43 -17.49 -5.56
N ASN A 90 -9.27 -16.45 -4.71
CA ASN A 90 -8.42 -15.31 -5.03
C ASN A 90 -6.96 -15.73 -5.25
N MET A 91 -6.45 -16.68 -4.45
CA MET A 91 -5.09 -17.21 -4.67
C MET A 91 -4.98 -17.94 -6.00
N LYS A 92 -5.97 -18.76 -6.37
CA LYS A 92 -5.98 -19.45 -7.67
C LYS A 92 -6.02 -18.49 -8.84
N GLU A 93 -6.83 -17.44 -8.76
CA GLU A 93 -6.90 -16.38 -9.77
C GLU A 93 -5.58 -15.62 -9.89
N LEU A 94 -4.98 -15.23 -8.76
CA LEU A 94 -3.67 -14.59 -8.73
C LEU A 94 -2.60 -15.47 -9.40
N MET A 95 -2.57 -16.77 -9.07
CA MET A 95 -1.62 -17.71 -9.67
C MET A 95 -1.83 -17.90 -11.17
N SER A 96 -3.07 -17.79 -11.64
CA SER A 96 -3.35 -17.81 -13.09
C SER A 96 -2.79 -16.57 -13.77
N LEU A 97 -2.97 -15.39 -13.19
CA LEU A 97 -2.41 -14.14 -13.72
C LEU A 97 -0.88 -14.16 -13.79
N VAL A 98 -0.22 -14.71 -12.75
CA VAL A 98 1.24 -14.87 -12.73
C VAL A 98 1.70 -15.84 -13.84
N LYS A 99 1.00 -16.98 -14.04
CA LYS A 99 1.33 -17.97 -15.09
C LYS A 99 1.11 -17.44 -16.52
N GLU A 100 0.24 -16.46 -16.66
CA GLU A 100 -0.06 -15.79 -17.93
C GLU A 100 0.84 -14.56 -18.16
N ASP A 101 1.88 -14.38 -17.35
CA ASP A 101 2.82 -13.23 -17.37
C ASP A 101 2.12 -11.87 -17.33
N LYS A 102 0.96 -11.81 -16.66
CA LYS A 102 0.19 -10.56 -16.47
C LYS A 102 0.58 -9.78 -15.23
N ILE A 103 1.28 -10.43 -14.31
CA ILE A 103 1.77 -9.85 -13.06
C ILE A 103 3.18 -10.34 -12.84
N ASP A 104 4.10 -9.40 -12.66
CA ASP A 104 5.48 -9.71 -12.31
C ASP A 104 5.57 -10.22 -10.87
N PRO A 105 6.42 -11.22 -10.60
CA PRO A 105 6.66 -11.70 -9.25
C PRO A 105 7.33 -10.61 -8.40
N ILE A 106 6.98 -10.59 -7.12
CA ILE A 106 7.63 -9.69 -6.15
C ILE A 106 9.12 -10.05 -6.08
N PRO A 107 10.04 -9.07 -6.14
CA PRO A 107 11.47 -9.32 -5.98
C PRO A 107 11.78 -10.03 -4.65
N VAL A 108 12.64 -11.03 -4.69
CA VAL A 108 13.08 -11.78 -3.52
C VAL A 108 14.60 -11.74 -3.42
N GLU A 109 15.10 -11.07 -2.40
CA GLU A 109 16.52 -11.07 -2.04
C GLU A 109 16.81 -12.30 -1.16
N LYS A 110 17.77 -13.14 -1.59
CA LYS A 110 18.22 -14.29 -0.81
C LYS A 110 19.38 -13.88 0.08
N ARG A 111 19.29 -14.17 1.38
CA ARG A 111 20.34 -13.93 2.37
C ARG A 111 20.60 -15.19 3.17
N HIS A 112 21.82 -15.35 3.68
CA HIS A 112 22.12 -16.48 4.56
C HIS A 112 21.42 -16.32 5.91
N ALA A 113 21.04 -17.42 6.57
CA ALA A 113 20.31 -17.41 7.85
C ALA A 113 21.07 -16.69 8.98
N SER A 114 22.41 -16.69 8.95
CA SER A 114 23.24 -15.92 9.91
C SER A 114 23.06 -14.41 9.83
N GLU A 115 22.52 -13.88 8.72
CA GLU A 115 22.24 -12.47 8.50
C GLU A 115 20.85 -12.04 9.00
N ALA A 116 20.12 -12.92 9.71
CA ALA A 116 18.75 -12.65 10.13
C ALA A 116 18.58 -11.32 10.86
N ASN A 117 19.47 -11.01 11.83
CA ASN A 117 19.39 -9.75 12.56
C ASN A 117 19.61 -8.53 11.65
N GLN A 118 20.62 -8.59 10.77
CA GLN A 118 20.88 -7.50 9.82
C GLN A 118 19.71 -7.34 8.84
N THR A 119 19.14 -8.44 8.39
CA THR A 119 17.96 -8.43 7.50
C THR A 119 16.76 -7.75 8.15
N LEU A 120 16.51 -7.98 9.45
CA LEU A 120 15.44 -7.29 10.19
C LEU A 120 15.70 -5.79 10.33
N ILE A 121 16.95 -5.39 10.54
CA ILE A 121 17.34 -3.98 10.59
C ILE A 121 17.10 -3.32 9.24
N ASP A 122 17.60 -3.93 8.16
CA ASP A 122 17.44 -3.42 6.80
C ASP A 122 15.97 -3.33 6.37
N LEU A 123 15.14 -4.30 6.80
CA LEU A 123 13.69 -4.28 6.58
C LEU A 123 13.04 -3.09 7.30
N LYS A 124 13.39 -2.86 8.57
CA LYS A 124 12.91 -1.73 9.38
C LYS A 124 13.31 -0.38 8.78
N GLU A 125 14.50 -0.30 8.20
CA GLU A 125 15.04 0.90 7.56
C GLU A 125 14.55 1.09 6.10
N GLY A 126 13.72 0.17 5.58
CA GLY A 126 13.17 0.24 4.23
C GLY A 126 14.21 0.02 3.12
N LYS A 127 15.30 -0.67 3.41
CA LYS A 127 16.38 -0.98 2.44
C LYS A 127 16.10 -2.20 1.57
N ILE A 128 15.11 -3.02 1.95
CA ILE A 128 14.74 -4.23 1.22
C ILE A 128 13.57 -3.92 0.29
N LEU A 129 13.78 -4.11 -1.01
CA LEU A 129 12.73 -4.03 -2.01
C LEU A 129 12.08 -5.41 -2.16
N GLY A 130 10.76 -5.49 -1.91
CA GLY A 130 10.02 -6.74 -2.01
C GLY A 130 10.17 -7.63 -0.77
N ARG A 131 10.84 -8.76 -0.87
CA ARG A 131 10.98 -9.75 0.20
C ARG A 131 12.44 -10.15 0.42
N ALA A 132 12.81 -10.44 1.66
CA ALA A 132 14.03 -11.16 1.97
C ALA A 132 13.69 -12.61 2.36
N ALA A 133 14.41 -13.57 1.80
CA ALA A 133 14.31 -14.97 2.14
C ALA A 133 15.62 -15.43 2.80
N LEU A 134 15.53 -15.92 4.04
CA LEU A 134 16.68 -16.48 4.73
C LEU A 134 16.88 -17.93 4.28
N MET A 135 18.08 -18.23 3.80
CA MET A 135 18.45 -19.53 3.28
C MET A 135 19.39 -20.24 4.27
N HIS A 136 19.22 -21.54 4.40
CA HIS A 136 20.17 -22.44 5.02
C HIS A 136 21.01 -23.15 3.96
N ASP A 137 22.21 -23.60 4.32
CA ASP A 137 23.08 -24.42 3.47
C ASP A 137 22.44 -25.78 3.22
#